data_d07d1192ccf88b6675df74547b356c96
#
_entry.id   d07d1192ccf88b6675df74547b356c96
#
_cell.length_a   1.000
_cell.length_b   1.000
_cell.length_c   1.000
_cell.angle_alpha   90.00
_cell.angle_beta   90.00
_cell.angle_gamma   90.00
#
_symmetry.space_group_name_H-M   'P 1'
#
loop_
_entity.id
_entity.type
_entity.pdbx_description
1 polymer ?
#
loop_
_entity_poly.entity_id
_entity_poly.type
_entity_poly.pdbx_seq_one_letter_code
_entity_poly.pdbx_strand_id
1 'polypeptide(L)'
;MMDIAEKIQKLGVVPVVVLDDTKDAVPLAKALVEGGLPCAEVTFRTKAAEESIRLMTEQFPEMLVGAGTVLTTKQVDAAVASGAKFIVSPGFDPEIVDYCLEKKIPVLPGCISPSEVAQAVKRGLTIVKFFPAEQACLLYTSPSPRD
;
A
#
# COMPACT_ATOMS: atom_id res chain seq x y z
N MET A 1 15.97 -6.99 11.15
CA MET A 1 15.45 -6.35 9.90
C MET A 1 14.24 -5.52 10.30
N MET A 2 14.19 -4.24 9.93
CA MET A 2 13.09 -3.34 10.33
C MET A 2 11.79 -3.82 9.69
N ASP A 3 10.72 -3.92 10.51
CA ASP A 3 9.38 -4.30 10.04
C ASP A 3 8.82 -3.24 9.07
N ILE A 4 7.90 -3.66 8.19
CA ILE A 4 7.28 -2.76 7.20
C ILE A 4 6.53 -1.61 7.87
N ALA A 5 5.85 -1.89 9.00
CA ALA A 5 5.15 -0.88 9.79
C ALA A 5 6.10 0.21 10.32
N GLU A 6 7.27 -0.19 10.83
CA GLU A 6 8.29 0.75 11.28
C GLU A 6 8.85 1.61 10.14
N LYS A 7 9.02 1.02 8.95
CA LYS A 7 9.47 1.77 7.76
C LYS A 7 8.45 2.82 7.35
N ILE A 8 7.17 2.44 7.26
CA ILE A 8 6.07 3.35 6.93
C ILE A 8 5.95 4.47 7.96
N GLN A 9 6.05 4.13 9.25
CA GLN A 9 5.99 5.12 10.33
C GLN A 9 7.13 6.15 10.23
N LYS A 10 8.33 5.72 9.89
CA LYS A 10 9.48 6.63 9.71
C LYS A 10 9.33 7.55 8.50
N LEU A 11 8.73 7.06 7.42
CA LEU A 11 8.47 7.85 6.23
C LEU A 11 7.35 8.88 6.46
N GLY A 12 6.38 8.56 7.32
CA GLY A 12 5.27 9.43 7.70
C GLY A 12 4.17 9.55 6.63
N VAL A 13 4.51 9.40 5.36
CA VAL A 13 3.58 9.50 4.21
C VAL A 13 3.86 8.36 3.23
N VAL A 14 2.79 7.78 2.69
CA VAL A 14 2.85 6.81 1.58
C VAL A 14 2.02 7.38 0.42
N PRO A 15 2.64 7.88 -0.65
CA PRO A 15 1.91 8.37 -1.82
C PRO A 15 1.11 7.24 -2.48
N VAL A 16 -0.18 7.48 -2.70
CA VAL A 16 -1.04 6.58 -3.47
C VAL A 16 -1.01 7.02 -4.93
N VAL A 17 -0.53 6.14 -5.80
CA VAL A 17 -0.19 6.47 -7.19
C VAL A 17 -1.05 5.70 -8.15
N VAL A 18 -1.58 6.39 -9.16
CA VAL A 18 -2.22 5.79 -10.34
C VAL A 18 -1.32 6.09 -11.55
N LEU A 19 -0.84 5.05 -12.22
CA LEU A 19 -0.03 5.18 -13.43
C LEU A 19 -0.79 4.57 -14.61
N ASP A 20 -1.09 5.39 -15.60
CA ASP A 20 -1.75 4.95 -16.82
C ASP A 20 -0.76 4.42 -17.86
N ASP A 21 0.49 4.90 -17.80
CA ASP A 21 1.56 4.51 -18.70
C ASP A 21 2.83 4.13 -17.90
N THR A 22 3.44 3.02 -18.25
CA THR A 22 4.67 2.52 -17.60
C THR A 22 5.87 3.45 -17.75
N LYS A 23 5.90 4.29 -18.80
CA LYS A 23 6.97 5.28 -19.02
C LYS A 23 7.10 6.29 -17.87
N ASP A 24 6.01 6.52 -17.12
CA ASP A 24 5.98 7.48 -16.02
C ASP A 24 6.51 6.89 -14.70
N ALA A 25 6.66 5.55 -14.62
CA ALA A 25 7.07 4.86 -13.40
C ALA A 25 8.48 5.27 -12.92
N VAL A 26 9.45 5.20 -13.81
CA VAL A 26 10.86 5.51 -13.48
C VAL A 26 11.07 7.01 -13.16
N PRO A 27 10.55 7.95 -13.94
CA PRO A 27 10.62 9.38 -13.59
C PRO A 27 10.00 9.69 -12.24
N LEU A 28 8.83 9.10 -11.94
CA LEU A 28 8.17 9.28 -10.65
C LEU A 28 9.01 8.71 -9.50
N ALA A 29 9.49 7.47 -9.63
CA ALA A 29 10.33 6.85 -8.62
C ALA A 29 11.58 7.70 -8.32
N LYS A 30 12.24 8.17 -9.38
CA LYS A 30 13.41 9.08 -9.27
C LYS A 30 13.05 10.34 -8.48
N ALA A 31 11.96 11.00 -8.84
CA ALA A 31 11.53 12.22 -8.16
C ALA A 31 11.21 12.00 -6.68
N LEU A 32 10.55 10.89 -6.34
CA LEU A 32 10.26 10.52 -4.95
C LEU A 32 11.55 10.24 -4.15
N VAL A 33 12.49 9.49 -4.71
CA VAL A 33 13.77 9.17 -4.06
C VAL A 33 14.59 10.45 -3.86
N GLU A 34 14.76 11.27 -4.89
CA GLU A 34 15.48 12.55 -4.82
C GLU A 34 14.81 13.55 -3.86
N GLY A 35 13.48 13.50 -3.75
CA GLY A 35 12.70 14.29 -2.81
C GLY A 35 12.74 13.80 -1.36
N GLY A 36 13.45 12.70 -1.07
CA GLY A 36 13.57 12.15 0.28
C GLY A 36 12.37 11.33 0.75
N LEU A 37 11.46 10.93 -0.17
CA LEU A 37 10.32 10.07 0.11
C LEU A 37 10.38 8.78 -0.76
N PRO A 38 11.31 7.85 -0.49
CA PRO A 38 11.49 6.63 -1.29
C PRO A 38 10.40 5.59 -1.02
N CYS A 39 9.15 5.95 -1.31
CA CYS A 39 7.98 5.10 -1.08
C CYS A 39 6.86 5.41 -2.07
N ALA A 40 6.10 4.39 -2.47
CA ALA A 40 4.84 4.55 -3.22
C ALA A 40 3.93 3.33 -3.07
N GLU A 41 2.61 3.57 -3.01
CA GLU A 41 1.55 2.59 -3.20
C GLU A 41 1.05 2.69 -4.64
N VAL A 42 1.49 1.81 -5.54
CA VAL A 42 1.03 1.77 -6.93
C VAL A 42 -0.27 0.97 -7.02
N THR A 43 -1.35 1.61 -7.47
CA THR A 43 -2.67 0.99 -7.44
C THR A 43 -2.93 0.10 -8.66
N PHE A 44 -3.52 -1.07 -8.44
CA PHE A 44 -3.96 -2.04 -9.46
C PHE A 44 -5.26 -1.59 -10.16
N ARG A 45 -5.39 -0.28 -10.41
CA ARG A 45 -6.51 0.33 -11.15
C ARG A 45 -6.27 0.35 -12.65
N THR A 46 -5.03 0.21 -13.08
CA THR A 46 -4.63 0.26 -14.49
C THR A 46 -3.83 -0.99 -14.87
N LYS A 47 -3.75 -1.25 -16.17
CA LYS A 47 -2.92 -2.35 -16.70
C LYS A 47 -1.42 -2.07 -16.57
N ALA A 48 -1.03 -0.81 -16.35
CA ALA A 48 0.37 -0.42 -16.19
C ALA A 48 0.94 -0.73 -14.79
N ALA A 49 0.09 -1.04 -13.80
CA ALA A 49 0.48 -1.14 -12.41
C ALA A 49 1.58 -2.19 -12.16
N GLU A 50 1.39 -3.41 -12.66
CA GLU A 50 2.32 -4.53 -12.48
C GLU A 50 3.72 -4.19 -13.03
N GLU A 51 3.78 -3.78 -14.29
CA GLU A 51 5.04 -3.40 -14.94
C GLU A 51 5.67 -2.15 -14.29
N SER A 52 4.86 -1.19 -13.85
CA SER A 52 5.37 -0.01 -13.14
C SER A 52 6.05 -0.39 -11.82
N ILE A 53 5.45 -1.28 -11.04
CA ILE A 53 6.05 -1.80 -9.81
C ILE A 53 7.40 -2.46 -10.13
N ARG A 54 7.45 -3.31 -11.17
CA ARG A 54 8.67 -3.99 -11.58
C ARG A 54 9.78 -3.00 -11.92
N LEU A 55 9.49 -2.02 -12.76
CA LEU A 55 10.46 -0.99 -13.16
C LEU A 55 10.98 -0.17 -11.97
N MET A 56 10.07 0.24 -11.07
CA MET A 56 10.43 1.01 -9.88
C MET A 56 11.35 0.21 -8.95
N THR A 57 11.02 -1.06 -8.70
CA THR A 57 11.79 -1.91 -7.78
C THR A 57 13.12 -2.35 -8.35
N GLU A 58 13.24 -2.56 -9.66
CA GLU A 58 14.49 -2.90 -10.32
C GLU A 58 15.46 -1.73 -10.37
N GLN A 59 14.98 -0.52 -10.67
CA GLN A 59 15.85 0.65 -10.80
C GLN A 59 16.13 1.38 -9.48
N PHE A 60 15.23 1.25 -8.50
CA PHE A 60 15.36 1.86 -7.18
C PHE A 60 15.13 0.81 -6.08
N PRO A 61 16.07 -0.13 -5.87
CA PRO A 61 15.89 -1.25 -4.94
C PRO A 61 15.74 -0.82 -3.47
N GLU A 62 16.19 0.38 -3.12
CA GLU A 62 16.01 0.99 -1.80
C GLU A 62 14.58 1.49 -1.57
N MET A 63 13.80 1.71 -2.65
CA MET A 63 12.45 2.25 -2.57
C MET A 63 11.48 1.23 -1.99
N LEU A 64 10.61 1.69 -1.09
CA LEU A 64 9.52 0.90 -0.54
C LEU A 64 8.30 1.00 -1.45
N VAL A 65 8.19 0.08 -2.41
CA VAL A 65 7.06 0.03 -3.34
C VAL A 65 6.06 -1.02 -2.88
N GLY A 66 4.79 -0.63 -2.76
CA GLY A 66 3.68 -1.51 -2.48
C GLY A 66 2.64 -1.50 -3.59
N ALA A 67 1.76 -2.50 -3.58
CA ALA A 67 0.62 -2.60 -4.48
C ALA A 67 -0.67 -2.22 -3.75
N GLY A 68 -1.41 -1.25 -4.28
CA GLY A 68 -2.71 -0.82 -3.78
C GLY A 68 -3.88 -1.26 -4.62
N THR A 69 -5.07 -1.17 -4.06
CA THR A 69 -6.32 -1.58 -4.71
C THR A 69 -6.28 -3.05 -5.17
N VAL A 70 -5.64 -3.90 -4.36
CA VAL A 70 -5.55 -5.33 -4.60
C VAL A 70 -6.86 -5.97 -4.12
N LEU A 71 -7.55 -6.68 -5.02
CA LEU A 71 -8.89 -7.22 -4.81
C LEU A 71 -8.97 -8.75 -4.96
N THR A 72 -7.87 -9.40 -5.36
CA THR A 72 -7.83 -10.85 -5.55
C THR A 72 -6.47 -11.42 -5.16
N THR A 73 -6.44 -12.70 -4.79
CA THR A 73 -5.19 -13.42 -4.50
C THR A 73 -4.26 -13.50 -5.72
N LYS A 74 -4.82 -13.55 -6.93
CA LYS A 74 -4.04 -13.48 -8.17
C LYS A 74 -3.30 -12.15 -8.31
N GLN A 75 -3.95 -11.03 -7.94
CA GLN A 75 -3.29 -9.73 -7.93
C GLN A 75 -2.22 -9.65 -6.84
N VAL A 76 -2.41 -10.30 -5.69
CA VAL A 76 -1.35 -10.43 -4.68
C VAL A 76 -0.11 -11.10 -5.27
N ASP A 77 -0.30 -12.25 -5.93
CA ASP A 77 0.81 -12.99 -6.55
C ASP A 77 1.52 -12.16 -7.65
N ALA A 78 0.76 -11.50 -8.52
CA ALA A 78 1.30 -10.63 -9.56
C ALA A 78 2.11 -9.46 -8.96
N ALA A 79 1.57 -8.81 -7.93
CA ALA A 79 2.24 -7.71 -7.25
C ALA A 79 3.58 -8.13 -6.62
N VAL A 80 3.58 -9.26 -5.91
CA VAL A 80 4.78 -9.81 -5.28
C VAL A 80 5.82 -10.24 -6.33
N ALA A 81 5.39 -10.90 -7.40
CA ALA A 81 6.26 -11.28 -8.52
C ALA A 81 6.91 -10.06 -9.19
N SER A 82 6.22 -8.92 -9.21
CA SER A 82 6.75 -7.64 -9.73
C SER A 82 7.65 -6.89 -8.72
N GLY A 83 7.79 -7.40 -7.50
CA GLY A 83 8.67 -6.84 -6.47
C GLY A 83 8.01 -5.98 -5.41
N ALA A 84 6.67 -5.93 -5.35
CA ALA A 84 5.96 -5.24 -4.29
C ALA A 84 6.36 -5.77 -2.90
N LYS A 85 6.60 -4.85 -1.97
CA LYS A 85 7.05 -5.16 -0.60
C LYS A 85 5.90 -5.23 0.40
N PHE A 86 4.74 -4.70 0.05
CA PHE A 86 3.52 -4.75 0.84
C PHE A 86 2.29 -4.66 -0.06
N ILE A 87 1.17 -5.15 0.45
CA ILE A 87 -0.14 -5.16 -0.22
C ILE A 87 -1.09 -4.24 0.54
N VAL A 88 -1.90 -3.49 -0.20
CA VAL A 88 -2.98 -2.67 0.35
C VAL A 88 -4.29 -3.01 -0.36
N SER A 89 -5.32 -3.36 0.40
CA SER A 89 -6.67 -3.53 -0.12
C SER A 89 -7.57 -2.34 0.28
N PRO A 90 -8.56 -1.98 -0.53
CA PRO A 90 -9.45 -0.85 -0.22
C PRO A 90 -10.42 -1.13 0.93
N GLY A 91 -10.71 -2.40 1.21
CA GLY A 91 -11.55 -2.88 2.30
C GLY A 91 -10.93 -4.07 3.00
N PHE A 92 -11.53 -4.49 4.13
CA PHE A 92 -11.12 -5.68 4.85
C PHE A 92 -11.71 -6.92 4.18
N ASP A 93 -10.89 -7.62 3.41
CA ASP A 93 -11.24 -8.89 2.81
C ASP A 93 -10.47 -10.02 3.52
N PRO A 94 -11.18 -10.90 4.28
CA PRO A 94 -10.54 -12.00 4.98
C PRO A 94 -9.72 -12.93 4.08
N GLU A 95 -10.18 -13.19 2.85
CA GLU A 95 -9.49 -14.08 1.91
C GLU A 95 -8.12 -13.50 1.53
N ILE A 96 -8.06 -12.21 1.19
CA ILE A 96 -6.80 -11.54 0.84
C ILE A 96 -5.88 -11.43 2.04
N VAL A 97 -6.42 -11.06 3.20
CA VAL A 97 -5.63 -10.89 4.43
C VAL A 97 -5.03 -12.22 4.85
N ASP A 98 -5.84 -13.27 4.95
CA ASP A 98 -5.38 -14.59 5.38
C ASP A 98 -4.36 -15.16 4.39
N TYR A 99 -4.59 -15.01 3.08
CA TYR A 99 -3.65 -15.38 2.02
C TYR A 99 -2.29 -14.69 2.16
N CYS A 100 -2.29 -13.39 2.41
CA CYS A 100 -1.04 -12.63 2.61
C CYS A 100 -0.31 -13.10 3.88
N LEU A 101 -1.04 -13.32 4.97
CA LEU A 101 -0.46 -13.78 6.24
C LEU A 101 0.17 -15.18 6.12
N GLU A 102 -0.49 -16.12 5.45
CA GLU A 102 0.04 -17.47 5.18
C GLU A 102 1.36 -17.40 4.40
N LYS A 103 1.44 -16.49 3.41
CA LYS A 103 2.64 -16.29 2.60
C LYS A 103 3.66 -15.34 3.24
N LYS A 104 3.39 -14.82 4.43
CA LYS A 104 4.23 -13.84 5.13
C LYS A 104 4.45 -12.55 4.32
N ILE A 105 3.44 -12.13 3.57
CA ILE A 105 3.42 -10.90 2.80
C ILE A 105 2.81 -9.81 3.67
N PRO A 106 3.49 -8.67 3.90
CA PRO A 106 2.91 -7.55 4.64
C PRO A 106 1.63 -7.04 3.97
N VAL A 107 0.55 -6.91 4.74
CA VAL A 107 -0.75 -6.46 4.25
C VAL A 107 -1.34 -5.37 5.13
N LEU A 108 -1.86 -4.31 4.50
CA LEU A 108 -2.53 -3.17 5.12
C LEU A 108 -3.96 -3.11 4.58
N PRO A 109 -4.92 -3.83 5.18
CA PRO A 109 -6.29 -3.80 4.71
C PRO A 109 -6.98 -2.49 5.03
N GLY A 110 -7.86 -2.05 4.13
CA GLY A 110 -8.79 -0.97 4.39
C GLY A 110 -9.78 -1.35 5.49
N CYS A 111 -9.98 -0.45 6.45
CA CYS A 111 -10.95 -0.59 7.52
C CYS A 111 -11.64 0.74 7.75
N ILE A 112 -12.97 0.74 7.89
CA ILE A 112 -13.76 1.93 8.20
C ILE A 112 -14.57 1.76 9.48
N SER A 113 -14.86 0.51 9.86
CA SER A 113 -15.70 0.18 11.02
C SER A 113 -14.90 -0.46 12.15
N PRO A 114 -15.37 -0.33 13.41
CA PRO A 114 -14.76 -1.04 14.55
C PRO A 114 -14.70 -2.57 14.35
N SER A 115 -15.68 -3.14 13.65
CA SER A 115 -15.72 -4.59 13.39
C SER A 115 -14.60 -5.03 12.45
N GLU A 116 -14.28 -4.25 11.43
CA GLU A 116 -13.17 -4.53 10.52
C GLU A 116 -11.82 -4.39 11.22
N VAL A 117 -11.66 -3.33 12.02
CA VAL A 117 -10.45 -3.14 12.84
C VAL A 117 -10.28 -4.30 13.83
N ALA A 118 -11.36 -4.73 14.49
CA ALA A 118 -11.29 -5.87 15.40
C ALA A 118 -10.88 -7.18 14.69
N GLN A 119 -11.30 -7.39 13.45
CA GLN A 119 -10.88 -8.53 12.63
C GLN A 119 -9.39 -8.45 12.27
N ALA A 120 -8.89 -7.26 11.94
CA ALA A 120 -7.47 -7.03 11.68
C ALA A 120 -6.62 -7.34 12.93
N VAL A 121 -7.02 -6.82 14.09
CA VAL A 121 -6.32 -7.03 15.37
C VAL A 121 -6.30 -8.52 15.75
N LYS A 122 -7.42 -9.24 15.58
CA LYS A 122 -7.48 -10.70 15.85
C LYS A 122 -6.50 -11.52 15.00
N ARG A 123 -6.13 -11.01 13.81
CA ARG A 123 -5.14 -11.63 12.91
C ARG A 123 -3.70 -11.15 13.18
N GLY A 124 -3.50 -10.33 14.21
CA GLY A 124 -2.18 -9.83 14.62
C GLY A 124 -1.69 -8.66 13.76
N LEU A 125 -2.54 -8.02 12.96
CA LEU A 125 -2.17 -6.83 12.21
C LEU A 125 -2.02 -5.63 13.15
N THR A 126 -0.92 -4.90 13.02
CA THR A 126 -0.58 -3.72 13.83
C THR A 126 -0.80 -2.41 13.08
N ILE A 127 -1.07 -2.50 11.79
CA ILE A 127 -1.33 -1.35 10.91
C ILE A 127 -2.48 -1.67 9.97
N VAL A 128 -3.36 -0.70 9.76
CA VAL A 128 -4.47 -0.76 8.81
C VAL A 128 -4.57 0.55 8.05
N LYS A 129 -5.22 0.54 6.90
CA LYS A 129 -5.58 1.74 6.15
C LYS A 129 -6.99 2.18 6.59
N PHE A 130 -7.12 3.36 7.20
CA PHE A 130 -8.45 3.92 7.44
C PHE A 130 -9.00 4.52 6.14
N PHE A 131 -9.96 3.83 5.54
CA PHE A 131 -10.45 4.17 4.20
C PHE A 131 -11.91 3.71 4.00
N PRO A 132 -12.75 4.54 3.36
CA PRO A 132 -12.50 5.92 2.91
C PRO A 132 -12.65 6.94 4.05
N ALA A 133 -11.57 7.64 4.39
CA ALA A 133 -11.52 8.52 5.57
C ALA A 133 -12.44 9.74 5.45
N GLU A 134 -12.49 10.37 4.28
CA GLU A 134 -13.34 11.55 4.04
C GLU A 134 -14.82 11.25 4.22
N GLN A 135 -15.30 10.13 3.67
CA GLN A 135 -16.69 9.70 3.80
C GLN A 135 -17.05 9.28 5.23
N ALA A 136 -16.05 8.90 6.03
CA ALA A 136 -16.22 8.59 7.45
C ALA A 136 -16.21 9.83 8.35
N CYS A 137 -16.25 11.03 7.78
CA CYS A 137 -16.21 12.31 8.51
C CYS A 137 -14.96 12.51 9.38
N LEU A 138 -13.84 11.87 9.04
CA LEU A 138 -12.60 11.97 9.82
C LEU A 138 -12.07 13.40 9.90
N LEU A 139 -12.36 14.23 8.90
CA LEU A 139 -11.98 15.65 8.86
C LEU A 139 -12.56 16.47 10.02
N TYR A 140 -13.68 16.02 10.62
CA TYR A 140 -14.30 16.68 11.77
C TYR A 140 -13.85 16.14 13.12
N THR A 141 -13.15 15.01 13.15
CA THR A 141 -12.81 14.29 14.38
C THR A 141 -11.31 14.16 14.61
N SER A 142 -10.50 14.51 13.63
CA SER A 142 -9.04 14.41 13.70
C SER A 142 -8.41 15.72 13.24
N PRO A 143 -7.43 16.25 13.98
CA PRO A 143 -6.68 17.42 13.52
C PRO A 143 -6.01 17.10 12.18
N SER A 144 -6.23 17.95 11.20
CA SER A 144 -5.68 17.84 9.85
C SER A 144 -4.66 18.96 9.65
N PRO A 145 -3.57 18.71 8.92
CA PRO A 145 -2.66 19.77 8.50
C PRO A 145 -3.30 20.84 7.60
N ARG A 146 -4.57 20.65 7.22
CA ARG A 146 -5.35 21.62 6.45
C ARG A 146 -6.16 22.58 7.31
N ASP A 147 -6.27 22.30 8.59
CA ASP A 147 -6.90 23.15 9.60
C ASP A 147 -5.83 24.05 10.24
#